data_0af619f8512c7a0990899a06ad3f3d3a
#
_entry.id   0af619f8512c7a0990899a06ad3f3d3a
#
_cell.length_a   1.000
_cell.length_b   1.000
_cell.length_c   1.000
_cell.angle_alpha   90.00
_cell.angle_beta   90.00
_cell.angle_gamma   90.00
#
_symmetry.space_group_name_H-M   'P 1'
#
loop_
_entity.id
_entity.type
_entity.pdbx_description
1 polymer ?
#
loop_
_entity_poly.entity_id
_entity_poly.type
_entity_poly.pdbx_seq_one_letter_code
_entity_poly.pdbx_strand_id
1 'polypeptide(L)'
;KDTEYTGGFVEGEAPEFPITIEENFTFYNVDLEDGLMTGIFLDQKEVRKKLRDQFSEDKDVLNQFSYTGAFSVIAAQNARSTTSVDLANRSRGLTEENFGLNAIDPKSQYIYVMDTFDYYNYAARHGLQYDTIVIDPPSFARNKKKTFSVQKDYGALIKGALSVLAPEGSLLLCTNSSAFSLKAFKNVIKKTLDEEGVE
;
A
#
# COMPACT_ATOMS: atom_id res chain seq x y z
N LYS A 1 23.68 5.29 -11.46
CA LYS A 1 24.65 4.63 -10.56
C LYS A 1 23.83 3.99 -9.49
N ASP A 2 23.75 2.67 -9.53
CA ASP A 2 23.17 1.89 -8.46
C ASP A 2 24.07 2.15 -7.24
N THR A 3 23.53 2.82 -6.22
CA THR A 3 24.16 2.86 -4.90
C THR A 3 23.99 1.46 -4.34
N GLU A 4 25.04 0.63 -4.45
CA GLU A 4 25.08 -0.62 -3.73
C GLU A 4 24.84 -0.31 -2.24
N TYR A 5 23.81 -0.92 -1.68
CA TYR A 5 23.58 -0.87 -0.25
C TYR A 5 24.74 -1.61 0.42
N THR A 6 25.56 -0.85 1.15
CA THR A 6 26.72 -1.36 1.89
C THR A 6 26.45 -1.46 3.38
N GLY A 7 25.19 -1.66 3.77
CA GLY A 7 24.84 -1.91 5.15
C GLY A 7 25.39 -3.24 5.64
N GLY A 8 25.62 -3.35 6.95
CA GLY A 8 26.11 -4.57 7.57
C GLY A 8 26.06 -4.46 9.07
N PHE A 9 26.24 -5.60 9.71
CA PHE A 9 26.33 -5.69 11.17
C PHE A 9 27.53 -4.90 11.69
N VAL A 10 27.32 -4.10 12.72
CA VAL A 10 28.37 -3.22 13.28
C VAL A 10 28.87 -3.74 14.62
N GLU A 11 27.98 -4.04 15.58
CA GLU A 11 28.33 -4.45 16.95
C GLU A 11 27.16 -5.16 17.64
N GLY A 12 27.45 -6.08 18.58
CA GLY A 12 26.48 -6.83 19.38
C GLY A 12 26.28 -8.25 18.89
N GLU A 13 25.09 -8.83 19.11
CA GLU A 13 24.68 -10.12 18.56
C GLU A 13 23.84 -9.89 17.30
N ALA A 14 24.21 -10.53 16.17
CA ALA A 14 23.44 -10.45 14.96
C ALA A 14 22.09 -11.18 15.16
N PRO A 15 20.93 -10.53 14.92
CA PRO A 15 19.66 -11.22 15.00
C PRO A 15 19.48 -12.17 13.81
N GLU A 16 18.66 -13.19 13.98
CA GLU A 16 18.12 -13.94 12.85
C GLU A 16 16.95 -13.14 12.22
N PHE A 17 16.96 -12.99 10.90
CA PHE A 17 15.89 -12.31 10.18
C PHE A 17 14.87 -13.30 9.60
N PRO A 18 13.58 -12.90 9.46
CA PRO A 18 13.05 -11.60 9.86
C PRO A 18 12.87 -11.46 11.38
N ILE A 19 13.00 -10.24 11.91
CA ILE A 19 12.59 -9.91 13.27
C ILE A 19 11.14 -9.43 13.27
N THR A 20 10.39 -9.78 14.32
CA THR A 20 9.03 -9.27 14.51
C THR A 20 9.06 -8.01 15.35
N ILE A 21 8.46 -6.93 14.85
CA ILE A 21 8.28 -5.67 15.57
C ILE A 21 6.81 -5.44 15.85
N GLU A 22 6.51 -4.62 16.86
CA GLU A 22 5.16 -4.16 17.19
C GLU A 22 5.03 -2.66 16.88
N GLU A 23 3.96 -2.30 16.17
CA GLU A 23 3.57 -0.92 15.91
C GLU A 23 2.05 -0.77 16.06
N ASN A 24 1.59 0.10 16.97
CA ASN A 24 0.15 0.36 17.19
C ASN A 24 -0.66 -0.93 17.45
N PHE A 25 -0.12 -1.85 18.27
CA PHE A 25 -0.71 -3.17 18.59
C PHE A 25 -0.85 -4.09 17.36
N THR A 26 -0.02 -3.90 16.36
CA THR A 26 0.06 -4.72 15.15
C THR A 26 1.48 -5.22 14.98
N PHE A 27 1.65 -6.50 14.68
CA PHE A 27 2.95 -7.13 14.48
C PHE A 27 3.32 -7.18 13.01
N TYR A 28 4.60 -6.95 12.71
CA TYR A 28 5.16 -6.98 11.36
C TYR A 28 6.52 -7.64 11.33
N ASN A 29 6.78 -8.42 10.31
CA ASN A 29 8.12 -8.91 10.00
C ASN A 29 8.96 -7.83 9.33
N VAL A 30 10.19 -7.68 9.81
CA VAL A 30 11.19 -6.74 9.30
C VAL A 30 12.48 -7.49 9.02
N ASP A 31 13.03 -7.29 7.84
CA ASP A 31 14.31 -7.84 7.41
C ASP A 31 15.27 -6.69 7.04
N LEU A 32 16.26 -6.44 7.89
CA LEU A 32 17.24 -5.36 7.68
C LEU A 32 18.31 -5.75 6.65
N GLU A 33 18.38 -7.01 6.24
CA GLU A 33 19.28 -7.50 5.18
C GLU A 33 18.64 -7.41 3.78
N ASP A 34 17.32 -7.16 3.67
CA ASP A 34 16.61 -6.96 2.38
C ASP A 34 16.85 -5.54 1.79
N GLY A 35 18.04 -5.00 1.94
CA GLY A 35 18.43 -3.70 1.41
C GLY A 35 17.66 -2.53 2.03
N LEU A 36 17.12 -1.63 1.20
CA LEU A 36 16.32 -0.48 1.66
C LEU A 36 14.84 -0.82 1.90
N MET A 37 14.40 -2.02 1.53
CA MET A 37 13.00 -2.48 1.60
C MET A 37 12.85 -3.40 2.81
N THR A 38 12.92 -2.82 4.01
CA THR A 38 13.05 -3.55 5.28
C THR A 38 11.76 -4.20 5.81
N GLY A 39 10.64 -4.09 5.09
CA GLY A 39 9.36 -4.70 5.49
C GLY A 39 8.29 -3.69 5.90
N ILE A 40 8.64 -2.59 6.53
CA ILE A 40 7.72 -1.53 6.93
C ILE A 40 8.37 -0.14 6.77
N PHE A 41 7.59 0.85 6.39
CA PHE A 41 8.01 2.25 6.32
C PHE A 41 7.55 3.00 7.56
N LEU A 42 8.48 3.37 8.43
CA LEU A 42 8.19 3.94 9.76
C LEU A 42 7.52 5.30 9.73
N ASP A 43 7.77 6.10 8.70
CA ASP A 43 7.15 7.41 8.46
C ASP A 43 5.63 7.33 8.23
N GLN A 44 5.12 6.15 7.83
CA GLN A 44 3.69 5.89 7.63
C GLN A 44 2.96 5.40 8.91
N LYS A 45 3.64 5.33 10.05
CA LYS A 45 3.09 4.80 11.32
C LYS A 45 1.75 5.45 11.70
N GLU A 46 1.71 6.77 11.73
CA GLU A 46 0.51 7.51 12.14
C GLU A 46 -0.60 7.43 11.08
N VAL A 47 -0.21 7.31 9.81
CA VAL A 47 -1.16 7.12 8.70
C VAL A 47 -1.83 5.76 8.80
N ARG A 48 -1.06 4.69 9.08
CA ARG A 48 -1.61 3.34 9.32
C ARG A 48 -2.57 3.32 10.50
N LYS A 49 -2.16 3.94 11.61
CA LYS A 49 -3.03 4.07 12.80
C LYS A 49 -4.35 4.77 12.46
N LYS A 50 -4.27 5.89 11.73
CA LYS A 50 -5.45 6.65 11.32
C LYS A 50 -6.36 5.86 10.38
N LEU A 51 -5.79 5.06 9.46
CA LEU A 51 -6.55 4.17 8.60
C LEU A 51 -7.40 3.22 9.44
N ARG A 52 -6.80 2.50 10.40
CA ARG A 52 -7.54 1.59 11.29
C ARG A 52 -8.63 2.31 12.08
N ASP A 53 -8.27 3.41 12.75
CA ASP A 53 -9.12 4.04 13.77
C ASP A 53 -10.30 4.84 13.16
N GLN A 54 -10.19 5.26 11.89
CA GLN A 54 -11.16 6.18 11.29
C GLN A 54 -11.75 5.73 9.94
N PHE A 55 -11.06 4.83 9.22
CA PHE A 55 -11.41 4.54 7.83
C PHE A 55 -11.55 3.04 7.51
N SER A 56 -11.44 2.14 8.50
CA SER A 56 -11.48 0.69 8.27
C SER A 56 -12.68 -0.01 8.89
N GLU A 57 -13.31 0.54 9.92
CA GLU A 57 -14.38 -0.15 10.66
C GLU A 57 -15.55 -0.52 9.74
N ASP A 58 -15.86 -1.81 9.66
CA ASP A 58 -16.90 -2.39 8.80
C ASP A 58 -16.78 -2.03 7.31
N LYS A 59 -15.57 -1.73 6.83
CA LYS A 59 -15.27 -1.29 5.47
C LYS A 59 -14.60 -2.38 4.64
N ASP A 60 -14.85 -2.35 3.33
CA ASP A 60 -14.04 -3.06 2.36
C ASP A 60 -12.86 -2.15 1.95
N VAL A 61 -11.65 -2.57 2.30
CA VAL A 61 -10.43 -1.76 2.13
C VAL A 61 -9.57 -2.32 1.00
N LEU A 62 -9.23 -1.48 0.02
CA LEU A 62 -8.29 -1.80 -1.04
C LEU A 62 -6.93 -1.13 -0.75
N ASN A 63 -5.86 -1.90 -0.73
CA ASN A 63 -4.49 -1.43 -0.57
C ASN A 63 -3.70 -1.70 -1.85
N GLN A 64 -3.37 -0.64 -2.58
CA GLN A 64 -2.60 -0.67 -3.81
C GLN A 64 -1.12 -0.41 -3.53
N PHE A 65 -0.23 -1.12 -4.25
CA PHE A 65 1.20 -1.15 -3.98
C PHE A 65 1.48 -1.69 -2.57
N SER A 66 0.82 -2.78 -2.24
CA SER A 66 0.69 -3.25 -0.87
C SER A 66 1.99 -3.73 -0.21
N TYR A 67 3.01 -4.06 -1.00
CA TYR A 67 4.31 -4.56 -0.56
C TYR A 67 4.19 -5.74 0.42
N THR A 68 4.43 -5.52 1.72
CA THR A 68 4.27 -6.52 2.79
C THR A 68 2.86 -6.55 3.39
N GLY A 69 1.94 -5.80 2.83
CA GLY A 69 0.58 -5.69 3.33
C GLY A 69 0.40 -4.87 4.59
N ALA A 70 1.36 -4.04 5.00
CA ALA A 70 1.30 -3.33 6.28
C ALA A 70 0.02 -2.51 6.50
N PHE A 71 -0.49 -1.82 5.47
CA PHE A 71 -1.78 -1.14 5.55
C PHE A 71 -2.96 -2.12 5.62
N SER A 72 -2.90 -3.23 4.88
CA SER A 72 -3.96 -4.25 4.90
C SER A 72 -4.07 -4.94 6.25
N VAL A 73 -2.92 -5.29 6.85
CA VAL A 73 -2.87 -5.99 8.15
C VAL A 73 -3.47 -5.14 9.27
N ILE A 74 -3.10 -3.86 9.37
CA ILE A 74 -3.66 -2.98 10.39
C ILE A 74 -5.16 -2.69 10.13
N ALA A 75 -5.56 -2.53 8.87
CA ALA A 75 -6.95 -2.33 8.51
C ALA A 75 -7.81 -3.55 8.84
N ALA A 76 -7.31 -4.76 8.62
CA ALA A 76 -8.04 -6.01 8.84
C ALA A 76 -8.42 -6.27 10.31
N GLN A 77 -7.87 -5.50 11.27
CA GLN A 77 -8.30 -5.57 12.67
C GLN A 77 -9.75 -5.13 12.86
N ASN A 78 -10.26 -4.23 12.01
CA ASN A 78 -11.60 -3.64 12.11
C ASN A 78 -12.39 -3.73 10.80
N ALA A 79 -11.71 -3.97 9.67
CA ALA A 79 -12.33 -4.01 8.35
C ALA A 79 -13.22 -5.25 8.16
N ARG A 80 -14.23 -5.12 7.34
CA ARG A 80 -15.03 -6.24 6.85
C ARG A 80 -14.20 -7.16 5.97
N SER A 81 -13.43 -6.58 5.08
CA SER A 81 -12.43 -7.28 4.27
C SER A 81 -11.29 -6.36 3.85
N THR A 82 -10.13 -6.96 3.54
CA THR A 82 -9.05 -6.23 2.88
C THR A 82 -8.65 -6.91 1.58
N THR A 83 -8.29 -6.09 0.60
CA THR A 83 -7.72 -6.52 -0.66
C THR A 83 -6.36 -5.87 -0.85
N SER A 84 -5.32 -6.69 -0.91
CA SER A 84 -3.94 -6.27 -1.17
C SER A 84 -3.58 -6.51 -2.62
N VAL A 85 -3.04 -5.49 -3.30
CA VAL A 85 -2.61 -5.58 -4.70
C VAL A 85 -1.17 -5.10 -4.83
N ASP A 86 -0.31 -5.95 -5.35
CA ASP A 86 1.09 -5.62 -5.65
C ASP A 86 1.57 -6.40 -6.88
N LEU A 87 2.50 -5.82 -7.63
CA LEU A 87 3.05 -6.47 -8.82
C LEU A 87 4.10 -7.55 -8.49
N ALA A 88 4.77 -7.44 -7.33
CA ALA A 88 5.85 -8.32 -6.95
C ALA A 88 5.33 -9.67 -6.43
N ASN A 89 5.81 -10.79 -7.00
CA ASN A 89 5.40 -12.13 -6.58
C ASN A 89 5.63 -12.39 -5.08
N ARG A 90 6.70 -11.83 -4.52
CA ARG A 90 7.05 -12.02 -3.09
C ARG A 90 6.06 -11.33 -2.14
N SER A 91 5.34 -10.31 -2.58
CA SER A 91 4.42 -9.56 -1.73
C SER A 91 3.30 -10.41 -1.16
N ARG A 92 2.84 -11.45 -1.89
CA ARG A 92 1.84 -12.41 -1.39
C ARG A 92 2.31 -13.09 -0.11
N GLY A 93 3.47 -13.77 -0.14
CA GLY A 93 4.00 -14.49 1.03
C GLY A 93 4.24 -13.56 2.22
N LEU A 94 4.85 -12.40 1.98
CA LEU A 94 5.11 -11.41 3.02
C LEU A 94 3.81 -10.88 3.67
N THR A 95 2.77 -10.68 2.86
CA THR A 95 1.46 -10.24 3.36
C THR A 95 0.76 -11.36 4.15
N GLU A 96 0.81 -12.60 3.67
CA GLU A 96 0.25 -13.77 4.38
C GLU A 96 0.93 -14.00 5.73
N GLU A 97 2.27 -13.88 5.79
CA GLU A 97 3.04 -13.96 7.03
C GLU A 97 2.62 -12.88 8.03
N ASN A 98 2.51 -11.61 7.59
CA ASN A 98 2.09 -10.51 8.44
C ASN A 98 0.65 -10.65 8.93
N PHE A 99 -0.27 -11.17 8.13
CA PHE A 99 -1.62 -11.54 8.62
C PHE A 99 -1.53 -12.62 9.71
N GLY A 100 -0.72 -13.65 9.49
CA GLY A 100 -0.53 -14.75 10.45
C GLY A 100 0.01 -14.28 11.80
N LEU A 101 0.96 -13.34 11.83
CA LEU A 101 1.49 -12.73 13.06
C LEU A 101 0.42 -12.05 13.90
N ASN A 102 -0.66 -11.58 13.27
CA ASN A 102 -1.76 -10.87 13.92
C ASN A 102 -3.00 -11.76 14.13
N ALA A 103 -2.86 -13.09 14.01
CA ALA A 103 -3.95 -14.04 14.13
C ALA A 103 -5.12 -13.78 13.15
N ILE A 104 -4.85 -13.14 12.01
CA ILE A 104 -5.80 -12.93 10.93
C ILE A 104 -5.62 -14.09 9.94
N ASP A 105 -6.70 -14.83 9.65
CA ASP A 105 -6.64 -15.88 8.63
C ASP A 105 -6.41 -15.26 7.24
N PRO A 106 -5.27 -15.51 6.58
CA PRO A 106 -5.00 -14.95 5.25
C PRO A 106 -6.04 -15.36 4.19
N LYS A 107 -6.73 -16.49 4.40
CA LYS A 107 -7.79 -16.97 3.50
C LYS A 107 -9.07 -16.14 3.60
N SER A 108 -9.25 -15.38 4.68
CA SER A 108 -10.36 -14.43 4.83
C SER A 108 -10.09 -13.09 4.16
N GLN A 109 -8.89 -12.90 3.60
CA GLN A 109 -8.45 -11.67 2.94
C GLN A 109 -8.12 -11.95 1.46
N TYR A 110 -8.08 -10.91 0.66
CA TYR A 110 -7.79 -11.03 -0.77
C TYR A 110 -6.39 -10.50 -1.07
N ILE A 111 -5.57 -11.29 -1.77
CA ILE A 111 -4.21 -10.90 -2.16
C ILE A 111 -4.02 -11.19 -3.65
N TYR A 112 -3.82 -10.13 -4.44
CA TYR A 112 -3.60 -10.21 -5.87
C TYR A 112 -2.17 -9.79 -6.24
N VAL A 113 -1.47 -10.66 -6.94
CA VAL A 113 -0.19 -10.32 -7.57
C VAL A 113 -0.51 -9.83 -8.98
N MET A 114 -0.69 -8.52 -9.13
CA MET A 114 -1.20 -7.89 -10.35
C MET A 114 -0.75 -6.43 -10.43
N ASP A 115 -0.64 -5.91 -11.66
CA ASP A 115 -0.47 -4.47 -11.90
C ASP A 115 -1.72 -3.71 -11.40
N THR A 116 -1.52 -2.56 -10.76
CA THR A 116 -2.59 -1.73 -10.18
C THR A 116 -3.64 -1.32 -11.21
N PHE A 117 -3.24 -0.93 -12.42
CA PHE A 117 -4.20 -0.54 -13.47
C PHE A 117 -4.97 -1.74 -14.01
N ASP A 118 -4.30 -2.87 -14.15
CA ASP A 118 -4.94 -4.13 -14.55
C ASP A 118 -5.94 -4.56 -13.47
N TYR A 119 -5.61 -4.35 -12.18
CA TYR A 119 -6.52 -4.64 -11.09
C TYR A 119 -7.76 -3.74 -11.09
N TYR A 120 -7.63 -2.43 -11.30
CA TYR A 120 -8.80 -1.55 -11.42
C TYR A 120 -9.75 -2.00 -12.53
N ASN A 121 -9.20 -2.36 -13.70
CA ASN A 121 -9.99 -2.89 -14.80
C ASN A 121 -10.67 -4.22 -14.45
N TYR A 122 -9.99 -5.09 -13.71
CA TYR A 122 -10.55 -6.34 -13.21
C TYR A 122 -11.70 -6.06 -12.25
N ALA A 123 -11.46 -5.25 -11.23
CA ALA A 123 -12.44 -4.93 -10.20
C ALA A 123 -13.72 -4.27 -10.79
N ALA A 124 -13.54 -3.28 -11.66
CA ALA A 124 -14.67 -2.62 -12.33
C ALA A 124 -15.53 -3.60 -13.15
N ARG A 125 -14.91 -4.51 -13.92
CA ARG A 125 -15.62 -5.53 -14.70
C ARG A 125 -16.38 -6.54 -13.84
N HIS A 126 -15.93 -6.76 -12.59
CA HIS A 126 -16.57 -7.67 -11.65
C HIS A 126 -17.52 -6.96 -10.67
N GLY A 127 -17.71 -5.64 -10.83
CA GLY A 127 -18.58 -4.86 -9.96
C GLY A 127 -18.08 -4.75 -8.52
N LEU A 128 -16.76 -4.91 -8.30
CA LEU A 128 -16.15 -4.76 -7.00
C LEU A 128 -16.04 -3.28 -6.65
N GLN A 129 -16.44 -2.93 -5.44
CA GLN A 129 -16.34 -1.57 -4.90
C GLN A 129 -15.69 -1.60 -3.52
N TYR A 130 -15.02 -0.51 -3.17
CA TYR A 130 -14.27 -0.38 -1.91
C TYR A 130 -14.67 0.90 -1.19
N ASP A 131 -14.91 0.79 0.11
CA ASP A 131 -15.24 1.93 0.97
C ASP A 131 -14.01 2.80 1.24
N THR A 132 -12.82 2.18 1.28
CA THR A 132 -11.55 2.89 1.49
C THR A 132 -10.48 2.33 0.56
N ILE A 133 -9.78 3.22 -0.14
CA ILE A 133 -8.69 2.83 -1.04
C ILE A 133 -7.41 3.54 -0.62
N VAL A 134 -6.36 2.77 -0.34
CA VAL A 134 -5.01 3.25 -0.06
C VAL A 134 -4.18 3.19 -1.35
N ILE A 135 -3.51 4.28 -1.69
CA ILE A 135 -2.61 4.40 -2.84
C ILE A 135 -1.27 4.94 -2.35
N ASP A 136 -0.28 4.06 -2.19
CA ASP A 136 1.09 4.39 -1.76
C ASP A 136 2.13 3.92 -2.78
N PRO A 137 2.17 4.54 -3.98
CA PRO A 137 3.03 4.10 -5.05
C PRO A 137 4.50 4.45 -4.79
N PRO A 138 5.44 3.64 -5.30
CA PRO A 138 6.85 4.03 -5.32
C PRO A 138 7.04 5.28 -6.18
N SER A 139 8.06 6.08 -5.87
CA SER A 139 8.38 7.28 -6.65
C SER A 139 8.61 6.98 -8.13
N PHE A 140 9.11 5.77 -8.42
CA PHE A 140 9.40 5.25 -9.74
C PHE A 140 9.29 3.73 -9.76
N ALA A 141 8.62 3.20 -10.77
CA ALA A 141 8.57 1.75 -11.04
C ALA A 141 8.71 1.47 -12.53
N ARG A 142 9.34 0.36 -12.86
CA ARG A 142 9.48 -0.11 -14.23
C ARG A 142 9.04 -1.57 -14.32
N ASN A 143 8.06 -1.84 -15.16
CA ASN A 143 7.72 -3.20 -15.58
C ASN A 143 8.13 -3.40 -17.04
N LYS A 144 7.96 -4.63 -17.57
CA LYS A 144 8.34 -4.99 -18.94
C LYS A 144 7.64 -4.14 -20.01
N LYS A 145 6.51 -3.51 -19.70
CA LYS A 145 5.64 -2.83 -20.67
C LYS A 145 5.59 -1.31 -20.48
N LYS A 146 5.78 -0.82 -19.23
CA LYS A 146 5.54 0.59 -18.90
C LYS A 146 6.51 1.05 -17.82
N THR A 147 6.91 2.33 -17.91
CA THR A 147 7.60 3.04 -16.85
C THR A 147 6.56 3.90 -16.12
N PHE A 148 6.43 3.71 -14.82
CA PHE A 148 5.59 4.52 -13.95
C PHE A 148 6.43 5.61 -13.28
N SER A 149 5.90 6.81 -13.23
CA SER A 149 6.45 7.93 -12.46
C SER A 149 5.34 8.60 -11.70
N VAL A 150 5.48 8.68 -10.38
CA VAL A 150 4.48 9.28 -9.49
C VAL A 150 4.05 10.68 -9.93
N GLN A 151 4.97 11.51 -10.42
CA GLN A 151 4.65 12.86 -10.88
C GLN A 151 3.75 12.93 -12.13
N LYS A 152 3.87 11.95 -13.02
CA LYS A 152 3.15 11.93 -14.31
C LYS A 152 1.87 11.10 -14.23
N ASP A 153 1.90 10.01 -13.48
CA ASP A 153 0.88 8.98 -13.54
C ASP A 153 -0.07 8.99 -12.33
N TYR A 154 0.16 9.86 -11.32
CA TYR A 154 -0.67 9.86 -10.10
C TYR A 154 -2.14 10.17 -10.38
N GLY A 155 -2.42 11.10 -11.29
CA GLY A 155 -3.80 11.38 -11.71
C GLY A 155 -4.50 10.15 -12.30
N ALA A 156 -3.80 9.32 -13.08
CA ALA A 156 -4.35 8.09 -13.62
C ALA A 156 -4.63 7.05 -12.51
N LEU A 157 -3.83 7.01 -11.45
CA LEU A 157 -4.11 6.16 -10.27
C LEU A 157 -5.39 6.60 -9.57
N ILE A 158 -5.58 7.90 -9.36
CA ILE A 158 -6.81 8.45 -8.76
C ILE A 158 -8.03 8.10 -9.62
N LYS A 159 -7.97 8.32 -10.95
CA LYS A 159 -9.08 7.96 -11.87
C LYS A 159 -9.42 6.48 -11.81
N GLY A 160 -8.40 5.62 -11.80
CA GLY A 160 -8.61 4.18 -11.64
C GLY A 160 -9.27 3.84 -10.30
N ALA A 161 -8.83 4.46 -9.21
CA ALA A 161 -9.42 4.25 -7.89
C ALA A 161 -10.89 4.72 -7.84
N LEU A 162 -11.20 5.88 -8.40
CA LEU A 162 -12.57 6.40 -8.45
C LEU A 162 -13.53 5.44 -9.17
N SER A 163 -13.06 4.69 -10.19
CA SER A 163 -13.89 3.73 -10.92
C SER A 163 -14.35 2.54 -10.06
N VAL A 164 -13.71 2.30 -8.92
CA VAL A 164 -14.02 1.19 -7.99
C VAL A 164 -14.25 1.68 -6.56
N LEU A 165 -14.34 2.99 -6.36
CA LEU A 165 -14.68 3.58 -5.07
C LEU A 165 -16.20 3.50 -4.85
N ALA A 166 -16.61 3.04 -3.68
CA ALA A 166 -18.00 3.05 -3.27
C ALA A 166 -18.52 4.50 -3.10
N PRO A 167 -19.84 4.74 -3.21
CA PRO A 167 -20.42 6.03 -2.81
C PRO A 167 -19.99 6.41 -1.39
N GLU A 168 -19.67 7.67 -1.15
CA GLU A 168 -19.14 8.18 0.13
C GLU A 168 -17.82 7.52 0.60
N GLY A 169 -17.14 6.82 -0.30
CA GLY A 169 -15.85 6.18 -0.02
C GLY A 169 -14.72 7.18 0.17
N SER A 170 -13.61 6.70 0.71
CA SER A 170 -12.43 7.52 1.04
C SER A 170 -11.19 7.08 0.28
N LEU A 171 -10.38 8.04 -0.18
CA LEU A 171 -9.07 7.80 -0.75
C LEU A 171 -7.97 8.24 0.24
N LEU A 172 -7.07 7.34 0.58
CA LEU A 172 -5.84 7.62 1.30
C LEU A 172 -4.70 7.68 0.29
N LEU A 173 -4.22 8.90 0.01
CA LEU A 173 -3.24 9.17 -1.04
C LEU A 173 -1.89 9.50 -0.43
N CYS A 174 -0.89 8.67 -0.68
CA CYS A 174 0.48 8.80 -0.16
C CYS A 174 1.48 9.09 -1.28
N THR A 175 2.59 9.72 -0.93
CA THR A 175 3.77 9.85 -1.80
C THR A 175 5.01 10.10 -0.96
N ASN A 176 6.09 9.41 -1.26
CA ASN A 176 7.41 9.61 -0.66
C ASN A 176 8.38 10.38 -1.57
N SER A 177 7.91 10.89 -2.70
CA SER A 177 8.76 11.55 -3.69
C SER A 177 9.16 12.96 -3.25
N SER A 178 10.44 13.17 -2.94
CA SER A 178 10.99 14.49 -2.65
C SER A 178 10.91 15.48 -3.83
N ALA A 179 10.82 14.96 -5.06
CA ALA A 179 10.66 15.74 -6.27
C ALA A 179 9.20 16.16 -6.53
N PHE A 180 8.25 15.66 -5.73
CA PHE A 180 6.82 15.94 -5.84
C PHE A 180 6.37 16.76 -4.62
N SER A 181 6.50 18.07 -4.69
CA SER A 181 6.14 18.93 -3.56
C SER A 181 4.68 18.74 -3.13
N LEU A 182 4.38 18.95 -1.85
CA LEU A 182 3.02 18.85 -1.32
C LEU A 182 2.02 19.73 -2.09
N LYS A 183 2.45 20.93 -2.52
CA LYS A 183 1.61 21.82 -3.34
C LYS A 183 1.30 21.20 -4.71
N ALA A 184 2.31 20.65 -5.38
CA ALA A 184 2.13 19.98 -6.67
C ALA A 184 1.24 18.74 -6.52
N PHE A 185 1.44 17.95 -5.47
CA PHE A 185 0.62 16.77 -5.15
C PHE A 185 -0.84 17.14 -4.95
N LYS A 186 -1.14 18.13 -4.09
CA LYS A 186 -2.50 18.64 -3.89
C LYS A 186 -3.14 19.18 -5.17
N ASN A 187 -2.36 19.82 -6.03
CA ASN A 187 -2.86 20.33 -7.31
C ASN A 187 -3.25 19.19 -8.27
N VAL A 188 -2.47 18.10 -8.31
CA VAL A 188 -2.81 16.91 -9.12
C VAL A 188 -4.09 16.28 -8.61
N ILE A 189 -4.24 16.11 -7.29
CA ILE A 189 -5.45 15.56 -6.68
C ILE A 189 -6.66 16.43 -7.08
N LYS A 190 -6.61 17.72 -6.76
CA LYS A 190 -7.72 18.65 -7.05
C LYS A 190 -8.10 18.62 -8.53
N LYS A 191 -7.10 18.80 -9.41
CA LYS A 191 -7.34 18.78 -10.86
C LYS A 191 -8.02 17.49 -11.31
N THR A 192 -7.58 16.34 -10.79
CA THR A 192 -8.14 15.04 -11.18
C THR A 192 -9.58 14.88 -10.69
N LEU A 193 -9.87 15.30 -9.44
CA LEU A 193 -11.23 15.26 -8.91
C LEU A 193 -12.17 16.18 -9.68
N ASP A 194 -11.72 17.42 -9.98
CA ASP A 194 -12.48 18.39 -10.81
C ASP A 194 -12.80 17.82 -12.21
N GLU A 195 -11.82 17.14 -12.85
CA GLU A 195 -12.01 16.47 -14.15
C GLU A 195 -13.01 15.31 -14.13
N GLU A 196 -13.08 14.59 -13.00
CA GLU A 196 -14.01 13.46 -12.80
C GLU A 196 -15.37 13.90 -12.19
N GLY A 197 -15.56 15.20 -11.92
CA GLY A 197 -16.80 15.74 -11.36
C GLY A 197 -17.07 15.33 -9.92
N VAL A 198 -16.02 15.09 -9.14
CA VAL A 198 -16.07 14.74 -7.71
C VAL A 198 -15.79 15.98 -6.88
N GLU A 199 -16.72 16.33 -5.96
CA GLU A 199 -16.57 17.45 -5.03
C GLU A 199 -15.77 17.10 -3.77
#